data_ab6560579735d63fb7101187186272fb
#
_entry.id   ab6560579735d63fb7101187186272fb
#
_cell.length_a   1.000
_cell.length_b   1.000
_cell.length_c   1.000
_cell.angle_alpha   90.00
_cell.angle_beta   90.00
_cell.angle_gamma   90.00
#
_symmetry.space_group_name_H-M   'P 1'
#
loop_
_entity.id
_entity.type
_entity.pdbx_description
1 polymer ?
#
loop_
_entity_poly.entity_id
_entity_poly.type
_entity_poly.pdbx_seq_one_letter_code
_entity_poly.pdbx_strand_id
1 'polypeptide(L)'
;MDALLEVFGHFANIEPGMIVMWLIGGILIYLAIKKDMEPTLLLPMGFGAILVNLPLSGAIGDHGPITTLYNAGIQNELFPLILFIGIGAMIDFGPLLSNPKLMLFGAAAQFGIFFTLCTASLFFADADAASIAIIGAADGPTSIVVAQALGTPYVGAIMVAAYSYMALVPIIQPPVIKLLTTKKERMIRMPYVQREVSQTTKILFPIILTVIAGLVAPDSVALIGFLMFGNLIRECGVLASLSETAQKVLANLVTIFLGITIAGQMHYEKFLSPATLLILGLGLVAFIFDTAGGILFAKFLNLFLKTKLNPMIGAAGISAFPMAGRVVHKMALKEDPQNFILMQATGVNVSGQIASVIAGGMILNFFG
;
A
#
# COMPACT_ATOMS: atom_id res chain seq x y z
N MET A 1 20.50 45.13 15.04
CA MET A 1 19.10 45.16 15.58
C MET A 1 18.14 44.68 14.50
N ASP A 2 18.29 45.13 13.25
CA ASP A 2 17.39 44.75 12.13
C ASP A 2 17.41 43.25 11.79
N ALA A 3 18.58 42.61 11.75
CA ALA A 3 18.69 41.16 11.52
C ALA A 3 18.05 40.31 12.61
N LEU A 4 18.03 40.77 13.87
CA LEU A 4 17.33 40.10 14.95
C LEU A 4 15.81 40.28 14.83
N LEU A 5 15.35 41.47 14.43
CA LEU A 5 13.93 41.75 14.17
C LEU A 5 13.42 40.95 12.98
N GLU A 6 14.26 40.74 11.95
CA GLU A 6 13.95 39.90 10.80
C GLU A 6 13.79 38.43 11.19
N VAL A 7 14.69 37.88 12.02
CA VAL A 7 14.57 36.52 12.57
C VAL A 7 13.30 36.35 13.40
N PHE A 8 12.96 37.35 14.27
CA PHE A 8 11.72 37.31 15.03
C PHE A 8 10.47 37.49 14.14
N GLY A 9 10.60 38.22 13.03
CA GLY A 9 9.54 38.36 12.03
C GLY A 9 9.10 37.02 11.42
N HIS A 10 10.00 36.03 11.33
CA HIS A 10 9.65 34.69 10.84
C HIS A 10 8.64 33.98 11.76
N PHE A 11 8.67 34.21 13.07
CA PHE A 11 7.69 33.64 13.99
C PHE A 11 6.28 34.21 13.80
N ALA A 12 6.16 35.42 13.26
CA ALA A 12 4.88 36.05 12.95
C ALA A 12 4.17 35.38 11.75
N ASN A 13 4.91 34.62 10.95
CA ASN A 13 4.38 33.87 9.82
C ASN A 13 3.89 32.47 10.18
N ILE A 14 3.85 32.10 11.48
CA ILE A 14 3.33 30.81 11.92
C ILE A 14 1.80 30.86 11.91
N GLU A 15 1.22 29.99 11.08
CA GLU A 15 -0.23 29.83 11.00
C GLU A 15 -0.71 28.62 11.84
N PRO A 16 -1.95 28.64 12.37
CA PRO A 16 -2.49 27.52 13.14
C PRO A 16 -2.45 26.19 12.37
N GLY A 17 -2.67 26.21 11.06
CA GLY A 17 -2.57 25.03 10.18
C GLY A 17 -1.20 24.39 10.21
N MET A 18 -0.12 25.18 10.25
CA MET A 18 1.26 24.67 10.35
C MET A 18 1.48 23.89 11.64
N ILE A 19 0.96 24.42 12.76
CA ILE A 19 1.06 23.76 14.07
C ILE A 19 0.35 22.41 14.06
N VAL A 20 -0.85 22.35 13.45
CA VAL A 20 -1.58 21.08 13.26
C VAL A 20 -0.73 20.08 12.48
N MET A 21 -0.07 20.51 11.39
CA MET A 21 0.77 19.64 10.60
C MET A 21 2.05 19.20 11.34
N TRP A 22 2.63 20.04 12.19
CA TRP A 22 3.75 19.63 13.05
C TRP A 22 3.33 18.56 14.06
N LEU A 23 2.12 18.67 14.62
CA LEU A 23 1.56 17.64 15.51
C LEU A 23 1.32 16.33 14.73
N ILE A 24 0.75 16.40 13.52
CA ILE A 24 0.56 15.23 12.65
C ILE A 24 1.91 14.59 12.33
N GLY A 25 2.89 15.38 11.89
CA GLY A 25 4.25 14.90 11.59
C GLY A 25 4.90 14.25 12.82
N GLY A 26 4.76 14.86 14.00
CA GLY A 26 5.23 14.30 15.26
C GLY A 26 4.57 12.98 15.63
N ILE A 27 3.26 12.83 15.39
CA ILE A 27 2.54 11.57 15.60
C ILE A 27 3.05 10.49 14.65
N LEU A 28 3.26 10.80 13.36
CA LEU A 28 3.81 9.85 12.39
C LEU A 28 5.20 9.36 12.82
N ILE A 29 6.08 10.27 13.24
CA ILE A 29 7.41 9.94 13.76
C ILE A 29 7.31 9.07 15.03
N TYR A 30 6.40 9.41 15.95
CA TYR A 30 6.18 8.62 17.16
C TYR A 30 5.72 7.21 16.84
N LEU A 31 4.78 7.04 15.89
CA LEU A 31 4.30 5.72 15.44
C LEU A 31 5.43 4.92 14.79
N ALA A 32 6.27 5.56 13.97
CA ALA A 32 7.44 4.94 13.39
C ALA A 32 8.42 4.40 14.44
N ILE A 33 8.82 5.24 15.39
CA ILE A 33 9.90 4.93 16.34
C ILE A 33 9.40 4.04 17.50
N LYS A 34 8.24 4.36 18.09
CA LYS A 34 7.76 3.70 19.32
C LYS A 34 6.86 2.51 19.06
N LYS A 35 6.22 2.45 17.91
CA LYS A 35 5.29 1.37 17.54
C LYS A 35 5.83 0.45 16.44
N ASP A 36 7.01 0.77 15.90
CA ASP A 36 7.66 0.03 14.80
C ASP A 36 6.71 -0.17 13.58
N MET A 37 5.99 0.93 13.27
CA MET A 37 5.00 0.94 12.19
C MET A 37 5.62 1.56 10.94
N GLU A 38 6.00 0.70 10.01
CA GLU A 38 6.64 1.09 8.75
C GLU A 38 7.61 2.28 8.89
N PRO A 39 8.69 2.14 9.69
CA PRO A 39 9.57 3.25 10.01
C PRO A 39 10.22 3.87 8.76
N THR A 40 10.48 3.05 7.76
CA THR A 40 11.09 3.46 6.48
C THR A 40 10.22 4.44 5.69
N LEU A 41 8.92 4.46 5.93
CA LEU A 41 7.94 5.31 5.26
C LEU A 41 7.44 6.45 6.17
N LEU A 42 6.95 6.10 7.39
CA LEU A 42 6.34 7.09 8.28
C LEU A 42 7.33 8.13 8.80
N LEU A 43 8.60 7.76 9.00
CA LEU A 43 9.61 8.69 9.51
C LEU A 43 9.96 9.76 8.48
N PRO A 44 10.31 9.44 7.21
CA PRO A 44 10.54 10.46 6.18
C PRO A 44 9.29 11.32 5.92
N MET A 45 8.11 10.71 5.88
CA MET A 45 6.85 11.41 5.66
C MET A 45 6.53 12.39 6.82
N GLY A 46 6.68 11.93 8.06
CA GLY A 46 6.44 12.78 9.25
C GLY A 46 7.44 13.92 9.35
N PHE A 47 8.73 13.66 9.12
CA PHE A 47 9.76 14.70 9.11
C PHE A 47 9.54 15.69 7.97
N GLY A 48 9.25 15.20 6.77
CA GLY A 48 8.94 16.02 5.62
C GLY A 48 7.70 16.90 5.83
N ALA A 49 6.64 16.37 6.48
CA ALA A 49 5.44 17.13 6.83
C ALA A 49 5.76 18.32 7.77
N ILE A 50 6.69 18.14 8.72
CA ILE A 50 7.19 19.25 9.54
C ILE A 50 7.95 20.24 8.68
N LEU A 51 8.88 19.74 7.83
CA LEU A 51 9.75 20.56 7.02
C LEU A 51 8.99 21.47 6.05
N VAL A 52 7.97 20.95 5.36
CA VAL A 52 7.20 21.72 4.37
C VAL A 52 6.23 22.73 5.00
N ASN A 53 5.93 22.58 6.28
CA ASN A 53 5.08 23.47 7.04
C ASN A 53 5.85 24.41 7.97
N LEU A 54 7.19 24.52 7.81
CA LEU A 54 7.95 25.59 8.45
C LEU A 54 7.78 26.89 7.64
N PRO A 55 7.59 28.04 8.30
CA PRO A 55 7.48 29.30 7.63
C PRO A 55 8.74 29.55 6.77
N LEU A 56 8.53 29.94 5.51
CA LEU A 56 9.61 30.30 4.58
C LEU A 56 10.67 29.19 4.37
N SER A 57 10.30 27.92 4.55
CA SER A 57 11.24 26.80 4.50
C SER A 57 11.94 26.62 3.13
N GLY A 58 11.35 27.10 2.03
CA GLY A 58 11.85 26.87 0.67
C GLY A 58 11.88 25.38 0.25
N ALA A 59 11.34 24.48 1.06
CA ALA A 59 11.34 23.03 0.80
C ALA A 59 10.48 22.65 -0.41
N ILE A 60 9.40 23.41 -0.63
CA ILE A 60 8.48 23.31 -1.78
C ILE A 60 8.45 24.61 -2.56
N GLY A 61 7.86 24.61 -3.76
CA GLY A 61 7.86 25.74 -4.71
C GLY A 61 8.72 25.41 -5.93
N ASP A 62 8.83 26.34 -6.88
CA ASP A 62 9.44 26.08 -8.19
C ASP A 62 10.89 25.55 -8.14
N HIS A 63 11.66 25.96 -7.15
CA HIS A 63 13.04 25.54 -6.91
C HIS A 63 13.21 24.70 -5.63
N GLY A 64 12.11 24.30 -5.00
CA GLY A 64 12.14 23.50 -3.78
C GLY A 64 12.71 22.10 -4.02
N PRO A 65 13.60 21.59 -3.15
CA PRO A 65 14.21 20.27 -3.33
C PRO A 65 13.15 19.14 -3.31
N ILE A 66 12.08 19.27 -2.55
CA ILE A 66 10.99 18.28 -2.52
C ILE A 66 10.19 18.33 -3.82
N THR A 67 9.93 19.52 -4.37
CA THR A 67 9.28 19.65 -5.68
C THR A 67 10.16 19.08 -6.81
N THR A 68 11.48 19.28 -6.74
CA THR A 68 12.42 18.70 -7.69
C THR A 68 12.37 17.16 -7.65
N LEU A 69 12.35 16.55 -6.46
CA LEU A 69 12.19 15.11 -6.30
C LEU A 69 10.83 14.61 -6.81
N TYR A 70 9.75 15.37 -6.56
CA TYR A 70 8.43 15.06 -7.08
C TYR A 70 8.42 14.98 -8.60
N ASN A 71 8.95 16.00 -9.27
CA ASN A 71 9.00 16.06 -10.73
C ASN A 71 9.90 14.98 -11.32
N ALA A 72 11.01 14.66 -10.63
CA ALA A 72 11.99 13.67 -11.09
C ALA A 72 11.53 12.21 -10.94
N GLY A 73 10.58 11.91 -10.06
CA GLY A 73 10.29 10.52 -9.75
C GLY A 73 8.83 10.15 -9.49
N ILE A 74 7.98 11.10 -9.06
CA ILE A 74 6.55 10.84 -8.87
C ILE A 74 5.77 11.19 -10.14
N GLN A 75 5.98 12.41 -10.66
CA GLN A 75 5.23 12.93 -11.80
C GLN A 75 5.41 12.09 -13.07
N ASN A 76 6.54 11.44 -13.21
CA ASN A 76 6.87 10.52 -14.32
C ASN A 76 6.74 9.03 -13.92
N GLU A 77 6.14 8.72 -12.78
CA GLU A 77 5.88 7.36 -12.26
C GLU A 77 7.12 6.51 -11.98
N LEU A 78 8.33 7.07 -12.10
CA LEU A 78 9.59 6.33 -12.02
C LEU A 78 9.78 5.68 -10.64
N PHE A 79 9.58 6.42 -9.55
CA PHE A 79 9.78 5.88 -8.20
C PHE A 79 8.81 4.74 -7.86
N PRO A 80 7.49 4.83 -8.13
CA PRO A 80 6.58 3.71 -7.96
C PRO A 80 7.01 2.45 -8.72
N LEU A 81 7.38 2.59 -9.98
CA LEU A 81 7.80 1.46 -10.81
C LEU A 81 9.10 0.81 -10.31
N ILE A 82 10.11 1.61 -9.96
CA ILE A 82 11.36 1.08 -9.40
C ILE A 82 11.11 0.40 -8.05
N LEU A 83 10.20 0.93 -7.22
CA LEU A 83 9.84 0.28 -5.96
C LEU A 83 9.24 -1.10 -6.19
N PHE A 84 8.47 -1.31 -7.25
CA PHE A 84 7.92 -2.62 -7.59
C PHE A 84 9.00 -3.66 -7.90
N ILE A 85 10.17 -3.29 -8.46
CA ILE A 85 11.30 -4.21 -8.60
C ILE A 85 11.75 -4.70 -7.21
N GLY A 86 11.89 -3.79 -6.25
CA GLY A 86 12.28 -4.12 -4.89
C GLY A 86 11.25 -5.03 -4.20
N ILE A 87 9.97 -4.70 -4.30
CA ILE A 87 8.86 -5.48 -3.75
C ILE A 87 8.83 -6.88 -4.40
N GLY A 88 8.91 -6.97 -5.73
CA GLY A 88 8.94 -8.23 -6.47
C GLY A 88 10.09 -9.14 -6.04
N ALA A 89 11.27 -8.55 -5.81
CA ALA A 89 12.42 -9.29 -5.30
C ALA A 89 12.24 -9.77 -3.86
N MET A 90 11.42 -9.10 -3.03
CA MET A 90 11.09 -9.55 -1.69
C MET A 90 10.06 -10.68 -1.66
N ILE A 91 9.16 -10.75 -2.66
CA ILE A 91 8.04 -11.69 -2.68
C ILE A 91 8.52 -13.12 -2.98
N ASP A 92 8.12 -14.07 -2.11
CA ASP A 92 8.15 -15.50 -2.41
C ASP A 92 6.77 -15.97 -2.86
N PHE A 93 6.63 -16.30 -4.14
CA PHE A 93 5.39 -16.82 -4.69
C PHE A 93 5.18 -18.32 -4.41
N GLY A 94 6.14 -19.01 -3.78
CA GLY A 94 6.04 -20.43 -3.44
C GLY A 94 4.74 -20.82 -2.72
N PRO A 95 4.33 -20.12 -1.65
CA PRO A 95 3.06 -20.39 -0.96
C PRO A 95 1.83 -20.26 -1.86
N LEU A 96 1.80 -19.27 -2.76
CA LEU A 96 0.73 -19.07 -3.72
C LEU A 96 0.72 -20.16 -4.81
N LEU A 97 1.88 -20.47 -5.36
CA LEU A 97 2.05 -21.51 -6.39
C LEU A 97 1.72 -22.91 -5.87
N SER A 98 2.03 -23.18 -4.59
CA SER A 98 1.67 -24.45 -3.94
C SER A 98 0.17 -24.58 -3.69
N ASN A 99 -0.55 -23.47 -3.58
CA ASN A 99 -2.00 -23.43 -3.39
C ASN A 99 -2.66 -22.28 -4.19
N PRO A 100 -2.84 -22.42 -5.51
CA PRO A 100 -3.38 -21.37 -6.37
C PRO A 100 -4.78 -20.87 -5.99
N LYS A 101 -5.56 -21.64 -5.20
CA LYS A 101 -6.86 -21.20 -4.69
C LYS A 101 -6.77 -19.94 -3.82
N LEU A 102 -5.59 -19.65 -3.27
CA LEU A 102 -5.35 -18.43 -2.51
C LEU A 102 -5.49 -17.17 -3.37
N MET A 103 -5.35 -17.26 -4.71
CA MET A 103 -5.57 -16.13 -5.62
C MET A 103 -6.99 -15.54 -5.50
N LEU A 104 -7.98 -16.37 -5.21
CA LEU A 104 -9.36 -15.92 -5.05
C LEU A 104 -9.54 -14.95 -3.89
N PHE A 105 -8.70 -15.05 -2.85
CA PHE A 105 -8.74 -14.13 -1.71
C PHE A 105 -8.23 -12.74 -2.06
N GLY A 106 -7.18 -12.65 -2.87
CA GLY A 106 -6.70 -11.38 -3.41
C GLY A 106 -7.79 -10.67 -4.22
N ALA A 107 -8.45 -11.40 -5.12
CA ALA A 107 -9.56 -10.86 -5.90
C ALA A 107 -10.73 -10.41 -5.01
N ALA A 108 -11.11 -11.21 -4.01
CA ALA A 108 -12.20 -10.88 -3.09
C ALA A 108 -11.90 -9.66 -2.20
N ALA A 109 -10.63 -9.45 -1.87
CA ALA A 109 -10.21 -8.30 -1.08
C ALA A 109 -10.27 -6.98 -1.88
N GLN A 110 -10.35 -7.01 -3.21
CA GLN A 110 -10.55 -5.79 -4.01
C GLN A 110 -12.00 -5.25 -3.92
N PHE A 111 -12.87 -5.87 -3.14
CA PHE A 111 -14.24 -5.42 -2.92
C PHE A 111 -14.34 -3.97 -2.47
N GLY A 112 -13.44 -3.51 -1.61
CA GLY A 112 -13.42 -2.14 -1.11
C GLY A 112 -13.09 -1.12 -2.19
N ILE A 113 -12.25 -1.45 -3.19
CA ILE A 113 -11.98 -0.58 -4.35
C ILE A 113 -13.31 -0.27 -5.08
N PHE A 114 -14.05 -1.31 -5.48
CA PHE A 114 -15.29 -1.14 -6.23
C PHE A 114 -16.40 -0.52 -5.38
N PHE A 115 -16.47 -0.84 -4.09
CA PHE A 115 -17.38 -0.19 -3.16
C PHE A 115 -17.08 1.31 -3.03
N THR A 116 -15.80 1.66 -2.94
CA THR A 116 -15.40 3.06 -2.83
C THR A 116 -15.57 3.81 -4.14
N LEU A 117 -15.38 3.16 -5.29
CA LEU A 117 -15.72 3.74 -6.59
C LEU A 117 -17.19 4.22 -6.58
N CYS A 118 -18.12 3.33 -6.22
CA CYS A 118 -19.55 3.66 -6.16
C CYS A 118 -19.86 4.77 -5.15
N THR A 119 -19.18 4.81 -4.00
CA THR A 119 -19.41 5.84 -2.98
C THR A 119 -18.75 7.16 -3.32
N ALA A 120 -17.54 7.15 -3.88
CA ALA A 120 -16.82 8.36 -4.30
C ALA A 120 -17.48 9.04 -5.49
N SER A 121 -18.09 8.31 -6.43
CA SER A 121 -18.86 8.86 -7.55
C SER A 121 -20.08 9.70 -7.13
N LEU A 122 -20.48 9.63 -5.87
CA LEU A 122 -21.52 10.53 -5.33
C LEU A 122 -21.00 11.94 -5.03
N PHE A 123 -19.68 12.13 -4.94
CA PHE A 123 -19.05 13.39 -4.50
C PHE A 123 -18.04 13.92 -5.50
N PHE A 124 -17.50 13.09 -6.38
CA PHE A 124 -16.42 13.40 -7.31
C PHE A 124 -16.78 12.96 -8.73
N ALA A 125 -16.13 13.57 -9.73
CA ALA A 125 -16.24 13.12 -11.12
C ALA A 125 -15.65 11.69 -11.27
N ASP A 126 -16.05 10.98 -12.32
CA ASP A 126 -15.76 9.55 -12.48
C ASP A 126 -14.25 9.23 -12.43
N ALA A 127 -13.40 10.00 -13.11
CA ALA A 127 -11.95 9.80 -13.08
C ALA A 127 -11.35 10.06 -11.68
N ASP A 128 -11.86 11.07 -10.96
CA ASP A 128 -11.44 11.37 -9.59
C ASP A 128 -11.91 10.27 -8.62
N ALA A 129 -13.17 9.84 -8.76
CA ALA A 129 -13.73 8.76 -7.95
C ALA A 129 -12.99 7.44 -8.18
N ALA A 130 -12.61 7.13 -9.42
CA ALA A 130 -11.81 5.97 -9.78
C ALA A 130 -10.41 6.04 -9.18
N SER A 131 -9.78 7.22 -9.21
CA SER A 131 -8.48 7.47 -8.58
C SER A 131 -8.54 7.35 -7.05
N ILE A 132 -9.62 7.79 -6.41
CA ILE A 132 -9.83 7.67 -4.97
C ILE A 132 -10.08 6.21 -4.57
N ALA A 133 -10.81 5.47 -5.38
CA ALA A 133 -11.17 4.07 -5.09
C ALA A 133 -9.95 3.17 -4.93
N ILE A 134 -8.89 3.40 -5.72
CA ILE A 134 -7.68 2.56 -5.68
C ILE A 134 -6.93 2.63 -4.33
N ILE A 135 -7.20 3.62 -3.49
CA ILE A 135 -6.65 3.72 -2.14
C ILE A 135 -6.99 2.46 -1.32
N GLY A 136 -8.15 1.84 -1.58
CA GLY A 136 -8.61 0.63 -0.90
C GLY A 136 -7.64 -0.53 -1.02
N ALA A 137 -6.98 -0.68 -2.15
CA ALA A 137 -5.97 -1.72 -2.35
C ALA A 137 -4.85 -1.69 -1.30
N ALA A 138 -4.65 -0.56 -0.61
CA ALA A 138 -3.51 -0.31 0.27
C ALA A 138 -2.18 -0.57 -0.45
N ASP A 139 -2.10 -0.10 -1.69
CA ASP A 139 -0.96 -0.22 -2.60
C ASP A 139 -0.56 1.19 -3.06
N GLY A 140 0.40 1.77 -2.36
CA GLY A 140 0.85 3.14 -2.60
C GLY A 140 1.33 3.36 -4.05
N PRO A 141 2.25 2.53 -4.57
CA PRO A 141 2.72 2.64 -5.94
C PRO A 141 1.61 2.59 -6.98
N THR A 142 0.70 1.61 -6.92
CA THR A 142 -0.44 1.51 -7.84
C THR A 142 -1.34 2.74 -7.75
N SER A 143 -1.58 3.25 -6.53
CA SER A 143 -2.42 4.44 -6.33
C SER A 143 -1.82 5.69 -6.99
N ILE A 144 -0.50 5.85 -6.98
CA ILE A 144 0.17 6.96 -7.66
C ILE A 144 0.00 6.85 -9.18
N VAL A 145 0.32 5.67 -9.73
CA VAL A 145 0.29 5.46 -11.18
C VAL A 145 -1.13 5.67 -11.73
N VAL A 146 -2.13 5.09 -11.08
CA VAL A 146 -3.54 5.26 -11.49
C VAL A 146 -3.97 6.73 -11.40
N ALA A 147 -3.67 7.41 -10.30
CA ALA A 147 -4.06 8.80 -10.11
C ALA A 147 -3.36 9.75 -11.09
N GLN A 148 -2.09 9.49 -11.44
CA GLN A 148 -1.34 10.25 -12.44
C GLN A 148 -1.90 10.02 -13.86
N ALA A 149 -2.10 8.77 -14.24
CA ALA A 149 -2.61 8.42 -15.56
C ALA A 149 -4.03 8.97 -15.82
N LEU A 150 -4.89 9.00 -14.79
CA LEU A 150 -6.22 9.60 -14.87
C LEU A 150 -6.22 11.14 -14.77
N GLY A 151 -5.06 11.76 -14.50
CA GLY A 151 -4.91 13.21 -14.48
C GLY A 151 -5.70 13.93 -13.38
N THR A 152 -6.03 13.23 -12.28
CA THR A 152 -6.79 13.83 -11.17
C THR A 152 -6.02 14.96 -10.48
N PRO A 153 -6.65 16.08 -10.09
CA PRO A 153 -6.00 17.10 -9.29
C PRO A 153 -5.70 16.65 -7.84
N TYR A 154 -6.23 15.49 -7.43
CA TYR A 154 -6.12 14.95 -6.07
C TYR A 154 -4.98 13.95 -5.87
N VAL A 155 -4.05 13.80 -6.82
CA VAL A 155 -2.91 12.88 -6.73
C VAL A 155 -2.21 12.98 -5.38
N GLY A 156 -1.97 14.20 -4.87
CA GLY A 156 -1.31 14.40 -3.58
C GLY A 156 -2.09 13.82 -2.41
N ALA A 157 -3.40 14.08 -2.34
CA ALA A 157 -4.28 13.56 -1.29
C ALA A 157 -4.37 12.03 -1.34
N ILE A 158 -4.50 11.46 -2.55
CA ILE A 158 -4.55 10.01 -2.79
C ILE A 158 -3.25 9.34 -2.36
N MET A 159 -2.11 9.92 -2.73
CA MET A 159 -0.79 9.46 -2.31
C MET A 159 -0.66 9.37 -0.79
N VAL A 160 -0.96 10.49 -0.10
CA VAL A 160 -0.88 10.55 1.37
C VAL A 160 -1.81 9.52 2.00
N ALA A 161 -3.06 9.40 1.50
CA ALA A 161 -4.03 8.42 1.98
C ALA A 161 -3.51 6.99 1.83
N ALA A 162 -3.12 6.59 0.60
CA ALA A 162 -2.69 5.23 0.30
C ALA A 162 -1.49 4.78 1.15
N TYR A 163 -0.45 5.61 1.22
CA TYR A 163 0.74 5.29 2.01
C TYR A 163 0.50 5.34 3.52
N SER A 164 -0.33 6.29 4.00
CA SER A 164 -0.70 6.34 5.42
C SER A 164 -1.47 5.10 5.83
N TYR A 165 -2.46 4.65 5.06
CA TYR A 165 -3.24 3.46 5.39
C TYR A 165 -2.42 2.19 5.27
N MET A 166 -1.53 2.09 4.27
CA MET A 166 -0.57 1.00 4.19
C MET A 166 0.27 0.90 5.48
N ALA A 167 0.77 2.02 5.97
CA ALA A 167 1.57 2.05 7.20
C ALA A 167 0.72 1.81 8.47
N LEU A 168 -0.57 2.16 8.46
CA LEU A 168 -1.48 2.00 9.59
C LEU A 168 -2.21 0.65 9.63
N VAL A 169 -1.91 -0.28 8.71
CA VAL A 169 -2.45 -1.65 8.68
C VAL A 169 -2.46 -2.31 10.07
N PRO A 170 -1.37 -2.26 10.87
CA PRO A 170 -1.33 -2.91 12.19
C PRO A 170 -2.32 -2.32 13.21
N ILE A 171 -2.84 -1.11 12.98
CA ILE A 171 -3.84 -0.47 13.84
C ILE A 171 -5.25 -0.71 13.31
N ILE A 172 -5.47 -0.54 11.99
CA ILE A 172 -6.80 -0.54 11.39
C ILE A 172 -7.33 -1.96 11.20
N GLN A 173 -6.51 -2.91 10.76
CA GLN A 173 -6.97 -4.28 10.49
C GLN A 173 -7.45 -5.05 11.72
N PRO A 174 -6.75 -5.06 12.87
CA PRO A 174 -7.15 -5.89 14.00
C PRO A 174 -8.57 -5.62 14.54
N PRO A 175 -9.05 -4.37 14.69
CA PRO A 175 -10.44 -4.09 15.04
C PRO A 175 -11.44 -4.65 14.04
N VAL A 176 -11.19 -4.49 12.73
CA VAL A 176 -12.07 -4.99 11.66
C VAL A 176 -12.14 -6.52 11.69
N ILE A 177 -10.98 -7.18 11.82
CA ILE A 177 -10.91 -8.65 11.95
C ILE A 177 -11.72 -9.13 13.17
N LYS A 178 -11.55 -8.48 14.33
CA LYS A 178 -12.27 -8.88 15.55
C LYS A 178 -13.77 -8.68 15.43
N LEU A 179 -14.21 -7.60 14.79
CA LEU A 179 -15.61 -7.29 14.55
C LEU A 179 -16.27 -8.36 13.67
N LEU A 180 -15.57 -8.83 12.66
CA LEU A 180 -16.10 -9.75 11.66
C LEU A 180 -15.85 -11.23 11.98
N THR A 181 -15.06 -11.56 13.00
CA THR A 181 -14.73 -12.95 13.35
C THR A 181 -14.95 -13.24 14.82
N THR A 182 -15.46 -14.43 15.09
CA THR A 182 -15.57 -14.95 16.46
C THR A 182 -14.21 -15.48 16.95
N LYS A 183 -14.03 -15.59 18.27
CA LYS A 183 -12.84 -16.21 18.85
C LYS A 183 -12.63 -17.64 18.36
N LYS A 184 -13.71 -18.43 18.23
CA LYS A 184 -13.66 -19.81 17.72
C LYS A 184 -13.11 -19.85 16.29
N GLU A 185 -13.54 -18.94 15.43
CA GLU A 185 -13.05 -18.84 14.04
C GLU A 185 -11.55 -18.44 13.99
N ARG A 186 -11.13 -17.52 14.86
CA ARG A 186 -9.72 -17.07 14.93
C ARG A 186 -8.77 -18.16 15.43
N MET A 187 -9.28 -19.14 16.18
CA MET A 187 -8.53 -20.29 16.69
C MET A 187 -8.47 -21.48 15.71
N ILE A 188 -9.11 -21.38 14.54
CA ILE A 188 -9.02 -22.45 13.54
C ILE A 188 -7.58 -22.60 13.09
N ARG A 189 -6.98 -23.76 13.34
CA ARG A 189 -5.63 -24.12 12.87
C ARG A 189 -5.71 -24.63 11.46
N MET A 190 -4.81 -24.15 10.62
CA MET A 190 -4.72 -24.59 9.23
C MET A 190 -3.42 -25.36 9.03
N PRO A 191 -3.47 -26.66 8.71
CA PRO A 191 -2.27 -27.41 8.39
C PRO A 191 -1.63 -26.83 7.11
N TYR A 192 -0.35 -26.54 7.18
CA TYR A 192 0.41 -26.17 6.01
C TYR A 192 1.07 -27.42 5.41
N VAL A 193 0.57 -27.84 4.27
CA VAL A 193 1.20 -28.90 3.49
C VAL A 193 2.06 -28.23 2.42
N GLN A 194 3.35 -28.17 2.68
CA GLN A 194 4.31 -27.65 1.70
C GLN A 194 4.36 -28.60 0.50
N ARG A 195 3.88 -28.13 -0.64
CA ARG A 195 4.16 -28.79 -1.91
C ARG A 195 5.39 -28.14 -2.51
N GLU A 196 6.36 -28.97 -2.87
CA GLU A 196 7.53 -28.45 -3.57
C GLU A 196 7.13 -27.89 -4.91
N VAL A 197 7.49 -26.63 -5.14
CA VAL A 197 7.32 -25.95 -6.43
C VAL A 197 8.66 -26.01 -7.14
N SER A 198 8.67 -26.54 -8.36
CA SER A 198 9.91 -26.68 -9.13
C SER A 198 10.52 -25.30 -9.44
N GLN A 199 11.85 -25.24 -9.50
CA GLN A 199 12.56 -23.99 -9.82
C GLN A 199 12.15 -23.44 -11.19
N THR A 200 11.92 -24.32 -12.18
CA THR A 200 11.41 -23.94 -13.48
C THR A 200 10.06 -23.24 -13.39
N THR A 201 9.14 -23.74 -12.55
CA THR A 201 7.84 -23.10 -12.34
C THR A 201 8.00 -21.70 -11.73
N LYS A 202 8.90 -21.54 -10.77
CA LYS A 202 9.17 -20.25 -10.12
C LYS A 202 9.77 -19.23 -11.10
N ILE A 203 10.61 -19.66 -12.04
CA ILE A 203 11.22 -18.79 -13.06
C ILE A 203 10.19 -18.44 -14.16
N LEU A 204 9.38 -19.40 -14.59
CA LEU A 204 8.39 -19.17 -15.65
C LEU A 204 7.19 -18.36 -15.18
N PHE A 205 6.82 -18.47 -13.91
CA PHE A 205 5.63 -17.80 -13.37
C PHE A 205 5.64 -16.27 -13.59
N PRO A 206 6.68 -15.50 -13.23
CA PRO A 206 6.71 -14.07 -13.46
C PRO A 206 6.65 -13.70 -14.95
N ILE A 207 7.25 -14.49 -15.83
CA ILE A 207 7.23 -14.27 -17.28
C ILE A 207 5.81 -14.49 -17.82
N ILE A 208 5.20 -15.64 -17.49
CA ILE A 208 3.86 -15.99 -17.96
C ILE A 208 2.82 -14.99 -17.42
N LEU A 209 2.91 -14.62 -16.14
CA LEU A 209 1.98 -13.66 -15.56
C LEU A 209 2.08 -12.29 -16.22
N THR A 210 3.30 -11.81 -16.52
CA THR A 210 3.50 -10.55 -17.25
C THR A 210 2.85 -10.60 -18.64
N VAL A 211 3.04 -11.69 -19.38
CA VAL A 211 2.43 -11.86 -20.72
C VAL A 211 0.90 -11.90 -20.63
N ILE A 212 0.34 -12.68 -19.69
CA ILE A 212 -1.11 -12.78 -19.53
C ILE A 212 -1.69 -11.41 -19.15
N ALA A 213 -1.06 -10.72 -18.18
CA ALA A 213 -1.50 -9.40 -17.75
C ALA A 213 -1.45 -8.38 -18.89
N GLY A 214 -0.39 -8.38 -19.71
CA GLY A 214 -0.28 -7.50 -20.87
C GLY A 214 -1.33 -7.75 -21.95
N LEU A 215 -1.86 -8.98 -22.04
CA LEU A 215 -2.94 -9.32 -22.97
C LEU A 215 -4.33 -8.98 -22.41
N VAL A 216 -4.53 -9.09 -21.09
CA VAL A 216 -5.84 -8.90 -20.42
C VAL A 216 -6.04 -7.45 -19.97
N ALA A 217 -5.00 -6.82 -19.46
CA ALA A 217 -5.02 -5.47 -18.92
C ALA A 217 -3.73 -4.73 -19.34
N PRO A 218 -3.63 -4.26 -20.60
CA PRO A 218 -2.42 -3.64 -21.16
C PRO A 218 -1.90 -2.48 -20.29
N ASP A 219 -2.79 -1.66 -19.72
CA ASP A 219 -2.43 -0.49 -18.91
C ASP A 219 -1.77 -0.86 -17.57
N SER A 220 -1.90 -2.12 -17.13
CA SER A 220 -1.21 -2.62 -15.94
C SER A 220 0.15 -3.24 -16.21
N VAL A 221 0.53 -3.38 -17.49
CA VAL A 221 1.73 -4.17 -17.87
C VAL A 221 3.02 -3.61 -17.31
N ALA A 222 3.14 -2.30 -17.21
CA ALA A 222 4.31 -1.66 -16.60
C ALA A 222 4.43 -2.03 -15.11
N LEU A 223 3.34 -1.90 -14.35
CA LEU A 223 3.29 -2.22 -12.92
C LEU A 223 3.61 -3.70 -12.67
N ILE A 224 2.88 -4.59 -13.35
CA ILE A 224 3.07 -6.05 -13.22
C ILE A 224 4.45 -6.45 -13.72
N GLY A 225 4.90 -5.89 -14.83
CA GLY A 225 6.21 -6.20 -15.42
C GLY A 225 7.37 -5.87 -14.49
N PHE A 226 7.37 -4.69 -13.86
CA PHE A 226 8.40 -4.31 -12.91
C PHE A 226 8.36 -5.17 -11.64
N LEU A 227 7.17 -5.48 -11.12
CA LEU A 227 6.99 -6.41 -10.01
C LEU A 227 7.52 -7.81 -10.34
N MET A 228 7.13 -8.34 -11.50
CA MET A 228 7.54 -9.67 -11.94
C MET A 228 9.01 -9.73 -12.34
N PHE A 229 9.57 -8.65 -12.88
CA PHE A 229 11.01 -8.55 -13.12
C PHE A 229 11.81 -8.65 -11.82
N GLY A 230 11.40 -7.96 -10.77
CA GLY A 230 11.98 -8.10 -9.44
C GLY A 230 11.96 -9.56 -8.94
N ASN A 231 10.83 -10.22 -9.10
CA ASN A 231 10.69 -11.63 -8.74
C ASN A 231 11.56 -12.55 -9.61
N LEU A 232 11.65 -12.30 -10.89
CA LEU A 232 12.53 -13.06 -11.80
C LEU A 232 14.00 -12.94 -11.37
N ILE A 233 14.47 -11.75 -10.99
CA ILE A 233 15.83 -11.55 -10.44
C ILE A 233 16.05 -12.43 -9.23
N ARG A 234 15.06 -12.56 -8.34
CA ARG A 234 15.15 -13.41 -7.16
C ARG A 234 15.22 -14.89 -7.54
N GLU A 235 14.31 -15.36 -8.38
CA GLU A 235 14.12 -16.78 -8.64
C GLU A 235 15.07 -17.36 -9.69
N CYS A 236 15.77 -16.54 -10.48
CA CYS A 236 16.70 -17.02 -11.50
C CYS A 236 17.94 -17.76 -10.96
N GLY A 237 18.28 -17.55 -9.69
CA GLY A 237 19.37 -18.22 -8.98
C GLY A 237 20.79 -17.75 -9.32
N VAL A 238 20.96 -16.97 -10.39
CA VAL A 238 22.28 -16.48 -10.87
C VAL A 238 22.55 -15.02 -10.51
N LEU A 239 21.55 -14.29 -10.00
CA LEU A 239 21.61 -12.85 -9.67
C LEU A 239 21.41 -12.59 -8.16
N ALA A 240 21.92 -13.45 -7.28
CA ALA A 240 21.70 -13.34 -5.83
C ALA A 240 22.09 -11.95 -5.27
N SER A 241 23.24 -11.42 -5.67
CA SER A 241 23.69 -10.08 -5.24
C SER A 241 22.76 -8.96 -5.72
N LEU A 242 22.29 -9.04 -6.97
CA LEU A 242 21.35 -8.06 -7.52
C LEU A 242 19.99 -8.14 -6.82
N SER A 243 19.51 -9.36 -6.55
CA SER A 243 18.29 -9.61 -5.77
C SER A 243 18.38 -8.99 -4.38
N GLU A 244 19.50 -9.18 -3.68
CA GLU A 244 19.72 -8.60 -2.35
C GLU A 244 19.76 -7.06 -2.40
N THR A 245 20.41 -6.48 -3.42
CA THR A 245 20.45 -5.04 -3.65
C THR A 245 19.06 -4.49 -3.92
N ALA A 246 18.25 -5.16 -4.76
CA ALA A 246 16.88 -4.74 -5.06
C ALA A 246 15.99 -4.76 -3.81
N GLN A 247 16.08 -5.82 -3.00
CA GLN A 247 15.27 -5.99 -1.80
C GLN A 247 15.61 -5.00 -0.68
N LYS A 248 16.89 -4.69 -0.49
CA LYS A 248 17.37 -3.91 0.66
C LYS A 248 17.72 -2.48 0.28
N VAL A 249 18.64 -2.30 -0.66
CA VAL A 249 19.18 -0.98 -0.97
C VAL A 249 18.23 -0.18 -1.84
N LEU A 250 17.81 -0.75 -2.97
CA LEU A 250 16.93 -0.07 -3.93
C LEU A 250 15.57 0.26 -3.31
N ALA A 251 14.92 -0.73 -2.69
CA ALA A 251 13.62 -0.53 -2.06
C ALA A 251 13.68 0.54 -0.96
N ASN A 252 14.69 0.50 -0.08
CA ASN A 252 14.83 1.47 0.99
C ASN A 252 15.12 2.88 0.45
N LEU A 253 16.00 3.02 -0.54
CA LEU A 253 16.34 4.30 -1.14
C LEU A 253 15.11 4.96 -1.77
N VAL A 254 14.38 4.20 -2.59
CA VAL A 254 13.17 4.70 -3.23
C VAL A 254 12.07 5.01 -2.20
N THR A 255 11.95 4.21 -1.14
CA THR A 255 10.98 4.49 -0.06
C THR A 255 11.29 5.79 0.68
N ILE A 256 12.58 6.12 0.90
CA ILE A 256 12.98 7.42 1.47
C ILE A 256 12.55 8.56 0.54
N PHE A 257 12.83 8.45 -0.75
CA PHE A 257 12.45 9.48 -1.72
C PHE A 257 10.93 9.65 -1.80
N LEU A 258 10.19 8.53 -1.85
CA LEU A 258 8.73 8.55 -1.82
C LEU A 258 8.20 9.21 -0.55
N GLY A 259 8.68 8.82 0.63
CA GLY A 259 8.22 9.36 1.90
C GLY A 259 8.40 10.87 2.02
N ILE A 260 9.58 11.39 1.66
CA ILE A 260 9.87 12.82 1.67
C ILE A 260 9.04 13.56 0.60
N THR A 261 8.91 12.97 -0.59
CA THR A 261 8.18 13.59 -1.70
C THR A 261 6.68 13.66 -1.42
N ILE A 262 6.11 12.60 -0.83
CA ILE A 262 4.71 12.57 -0.38
C ILE A 262 4.45 13.69 0.63
N ALA A 263 5.40 13.95 1.53
CA ALA A 263 5.29 15.03 2.50
C ALA A 263 5.15 16.42 1.83
N GLY A 264 5.66 16.61 0.62
CA GLY A 264 5.44 17.82 -0.17
C GLY A 264 3.97 18.11 -0.45
N GLN A 265 3.11 17.09 -0.43
CA GLN A 265 1.66 17.23 -0.57
C GLN A 265 0.95 17.47 0.76
N MET A 266 1.69 17.42 1.89
CA MET A 266 1.16 17.63 3.24
C MET A 266 1.30 19.09 3.70
N HIS A 267 1.36 20.05 2.78
CA HIS A 267 1.26 21.47 3.13
C HIS A 267 -0.14 21.77 3.69
N TYR A 268 -0.22 22.52 4.79
CA TYR A 268 -1.45 22.69 5.59
C TYR A 268 -2.65 23.17 4.77
N GLU A 269 -2.46 24.10 3.83
CA GLU A 269 -3.56 24.64 3.00
C GLU A 269 -4.23 23.57 2.13
N LYS A 270 -3.43 22.67 1.55
CA LYS A 270 -3.94 21.58 0.69
C LYS A 270 -4.42 20.41 1.54
N PHE A 271 -3.63 20.03 2.54
CA PHE A 271 -3.89 18.84 3.32
C PHE A 271 -5.13 18.96 4.21
N LEU A 272 -5.35 20.14 4.81
CA LEU A 272 -6.52 20.40 5.67
C LEU A 272 -7.75 20.85 4.88
N SER A 273 -7.72 20.82 3.53
CA SER A 273 -8.87 21.16 2.71
C SER A 273 -10.01 20.14 2.89
N PRO A 274 -11.29 20.56 2.79
CA PRO A 274 -12.43 19.64 2.90
C PRO A 274 -12.38 18.47 1.92
N ALA A 275 -11.93 18.70 0.69
CA ALA A 275 -11.80 17.66 -0.32
C ALA A 275 -10.77 16.60 0.08
N THR A 276 -9.58 17.01 0.55
CA THR A 276 -8.54 16.09 1.05
C THR A 276 -9.03 15.28 2.24
N LEU A 277 -9.72 15.92 3.21
CA LEU A 277 -10.27 15.24 4.37
C LEU A 277 -11.34 14.20 3.97
N LEU A 278 -12.17 14.53 2.98
CA LEU A 278 -13.15 13.58 2.43
C LEU A 278 -12.47 12.40 1.75
N ILE A 279 -11.42 12.64 0.96
CA ILE A 279 -10.62 11.59 0.31
C ILE A 279 -9.96 10.68 1.36
N LEU A 280 -9.40 11.25 2.41
CA LEU A 280 -8.89 10.47 3.54
C LEU A 280 -10.00 9.62 4.17
N GLY A 281 -11.17 10.19 4.42
CA GLY A 281 -12.32 9.45 4.96
C GLY A 281 -12.75 8.29 4.05
N LEU A 282 -12.90 8.53 2.75
CA LEU A 282 -13.26 7.51 1.75
C LEU A 282 -12.18 6.42 1.65
N GLY A 283 -10.90 6.79 1.67
CA GLY A 283 -9.79 5.83 1.66
C GLY A 283 -9.78 4.92 2.89
N LEU A 284 -10.11 5.45 4.07
CA LEU A 284 -10.27 4.64 5.29
C LEU A 284 -11.42 3.63 5.15
N VAL A 285 -12.55 4.09 4.62
CA VAL A 285 -13.71 3.24 4.33
C VAL A 285 -13.32 2.15 3.34
N ALA A 286 -12.66 2.50 2.23
CA ALA A 286 -12.16 1.56 1.24
C ALA A 286 -11.31 0.45 1.88
N PHE A 287 -10.33 0.83 2.68
CA PHE A 287 -9.44 -0.10 3.37
C PHE A 287 -10.18 -1.06 4.34
N ILE A 288 -11.18 -0.54 5.07
CA ILE A 288 -12.02 -1.35 5.95
C ILE A 288 -12.82 -2.37 5.14
N PHE A 289 -13.40 -1.95 4.01
CA PHE A 289 -14.21 -2.83 3.16
C PHE A 289 -13.39 -3.85 2.40
N ASP A 290 -12.16 -3.54 2.00
CA ASP A 290 -11.22 -4.52 1.42
C ASP A 290 -10.87 -5.61 2.44
N THR A 291 -10.51 -5.20 3.66
CA THR A 291 -10.28 -6.15 4.76
C THR A 291 -11.52 -7.01 5.03
N ALA A 292 -12.70 -6.39 5.05
CA ALA A 292 -13.97 -7.08 5.28
C ALA A 292 -14.32 -8.05 4.14
N GLY A 293 -14.13 -7.63 2.89
CA GLY A 293 -14.41 -8.45 1.69
C GLY A 293 -13.65 -9.78 1.72
N GLY A 294 -12.34 -9.74 2.01
CA GLY A 294 -11.54 -10.94 2.14
C GLY A 294 -11.99 -11.86 3.27
N ILE A 295 -12.34 -11.31 4.45
CA ILE A 295 -12.84 -12.09 5.60
C ILE A 295 -14.18 -12.72 5.28
N LEU A 296 -15.11 -11.95 4.73
CA LEU A 296 -16.45 -12.44 4.36
C LEU A 296 -16.38 -13.52 3.29
N PHE A 297 -15.48 -13.38 2.33
CA PHE A 297 -15.22 -14.41 1.33
C PHE A 297 -14.70 -15.71 1.98
N ALA A 298 -13.78 -15.64 2.93
CA ALA A 298 -13.33 -16.81 3.69
C ALA A 298 -14.49 -17.48 4.43
N LYS A 299 -15.36 -16.70 5.05
CA LYS A 299 -16.57 -17.22 5.73
C LYS A 299 -17.54 -17.84 4.76
N PHE A 300 -17.75 -17.23 3.60
CA PHE A 300 -18.58 -17.77 2.53
C PHE A 300 -18.04 -19.11 2.04
N LEU A 301 -16.75 -19.22 1.76
CA LEU A 301 -16.12 -20.51 1.39
C LEU A 301 -16.30 -21.56 2.49
N ASN A 302 -16.25 -21.15 3.75
CA ASN A 302 -16.46 -22.05 4.88
C ASN A 302 -17.86 -22.67 4.93
N LEU A 303 -18.84 -22.14 4.21
CA LEU A 303 -20.16 -22.81 4.11
C LEU A 303 -20.05 -24.12 3.32
N PHE A 304 -19.14 -24.18 2.34
CA PHE A 304 -19.02 -25.31 1.41
C PHE A 304 -17.84 -26.24 1.73
N LEU A 305 -16.86 -25.77 2.50
CA LEU A 305 -15.65 -26.53 2.79
C LEU A 305 -15.87 -27.51 3.96
N LYS A 306 -15.43 -28.75 3.79
CA LYS A 306 -15.38 -29.76 4.86
C LYS A 306 -14.36 -29.37 5.94
N THR A 307 -13.15 -28.98 5.52
CA THR A 307 -12.13 -28.45 6.41
C THR A 307 -12.21 -26.93 6.40
N LYS A 308 -12.54 -26.34 7.57
CA LYS A 308 -12.75 -24.89 7.67
C LYS A 308 -11.43 -24.15 7.58
N LEU A 309 -11.45 -23.02 6.88
CA LEU A 309 -10.37 -22.04 6.83
C LEU A 309 -10.49 -21.09 8.02
N ASN A 310 -9.35 -20.60 8.50
CA ASN A 310 -9.35 -19.48 9.43
C ASN A 310 -9.70 -18.19 8.67
N PRO A 311 -10.85 -17.54 8.94
CA PRO A 311 -11.30 -16.40 8.14
C PRO A 311 -10.36 -15.21 8.18
N MET A 312 -9.49 -15.12 9.20
CA MET A 312 -8.51 -14.04 9.29
C MET A 312 -7.57 -13.98 8.10
N ILE A 313 -7.27 -15.12 7.43
CA ILE A 313 -6.38 -15.11 6.27
C ILE A 313 -6.93 -14.23 5.15
N GLY A 314 -8.25 -14.10 5.03
CA GLY A 314 -8.87 -13.23 4.04
C GLY A 314 -8.49 -11.76 4.22
N ALA A 315 -8.29 -11.31 5.44
CA ALA A 315 -7.82 -9.95 5.71
C ALA A 315 -6.42 -9.67 5.13
N ALA A 316 -5.62 -10.71 4.90
CA ALA A 316 -4.30 -10.56 4.27
C ALA A 316 -4.38 -10.31 2.75
N GLY A 317 -5.58 -10.37 2.15
CA GLY A 317 -5.78 -10.16 0.71
C GLY A 317 -5.60 -8.72 0.21
N ILE A 318 -5.43 -7.75 1.10
CA ILE A 318 -4.98 -6.40 0.72
C ILE A 318 -3.52 -6.42 0.30
N SER A 319 -3.09 -5.47 -0.55
CA SER A 319 -1.72 -5.49 -1.08
C SER A 319 -0.64 -4.93 -0.16
N ALA A 320 -0.96 -4.52 1.06
CA ALA A 320 0.05 -4.07 2.02
C ALA A 320 1.01 -5.22 2.39
N PHE A 321 1.95 -5.50 1.50
CA PHE A 321 2.94 -6.57 1.64
C PHE A 321 4.20 -6.06 2.35
N PRO A 322 4.79 -6.81 3.30
CA PRO A 322 4.33 -8.08 3.89
C PRO A 322 3.50 -7.90 5.17
N MET A 323 2.99 -6.70 5.44
CA MET A 323 2.40 -6.35 6.74
C MET A 323 1.10 -7.07 7.04
N ALA A 324 0.15 -7.11 6.10
CA ALA A 324 -1.15 -7.71 6.33
C ALA A 324 -1.03 -9.18 6.74
N GLY A 325 -0.16 -9.95 6.09
CA GLY A 325 0.13 -11.33 6.45
C GLY A 325 0.71 -11.47 7.87
N ARG A 326 1.63 -10.56 8.25
CA ARG A 326 2.22 -10.54 9.60
C ARG A 326 1.22 -10.16 10.68
N VAL A 327 0.33 -9.20 10.43
CA VAL A 327 -0.73 -8.80 11.37
C VAL A 327 -1.67 -9.97 11.64
N VAL A 328 -2.14 -10.64 10.59
CA VAL A 328 -3.01 -11.82 10.68
C VAL A 328 -2.33 -12.93 11.48
N HIS A 329 -1.06 -13.22 11.20
CA HIS A 329 -0.31 -14.24 11.94
C HIS A 329 -0.12 -13.88 13.41
N LYS A 330 0.28 -12.62 13.73
CA LYS A 330 0.40 -12.16 15.12
C LYS A 330 -0.93 -12.28 15.88
N MET A 331 -2.05 -11.98 15.23
CA MET A 331 -3.38 -12.15 15.84
C MET A 331 -3.71 -13.61 16.11
N ALA A 332 -3.39 -14.51 15.17
CA ALA A 332 -3.60 -15.95 15.35
C ALA A 332 -2.82 -16.50 16.55
N LEU A 333 -1.52 -16.16 16.64
CA LEU A 333 -0.67 -16.56 17.76
C LEU A 333 -1.15 -15.99 19.11
N LYS A 334 -1.76 -14.80 19.11
CA LYS A 334 -2.32 -14.20 20.33
C LYS A 334 -3.56 -14.93 20.83
N GLU A 335 -4.37 -15.50 19.93
CA GLU A 335 -5.56 -16.29 20.29
C GLU A 335 -5.19 -17.75 20.66
N ASP A 336 -4.20 -18.31 19.95
CA ASP A 336 -3.68 -19.68 20.17
C ASP A 336 -2.19 -19.71 19.76
N PRO A 337 -1.27 -19.88 20.74
CA PRO A 337 0.19 -19.88 20.47
C PRO A 337 0.67 -20.94 19.48
N GLN A 338 -0.13 -21.95 19.18
CA GLN A 338 0.19 -23.01 18.22
C GLN A 338 -0.46 -22.78 16.84
N ASN A 339 -1.16 -21.67 16.64
CA ASN A 339 -1.86 -21.37 15.39
C ASN A 339 -0.96 -20.64 14.37
N PHE A 340 -0.08 -21.40 13.73
CA PHE A 340 0.86 -20.89 12.73
C PHE A 340 0.20 -20.83 11.35
N ILE A 341 -0.30 -19.67 10.96
CA ILE A 341 -0.96 -19.43 9.65
C ILE A 341 -0.17 -18.45 8.76
N LEU A 342 1.12 -18.20 9.06
CA LEU A 342 1.92 -17.22 8.33
C LEU A 342 1.99 -17.53 6.82
N MET A 343 2.25 -18.79 6.47
CA MET A 343 2.44 -19.17 5.07
C MET A 343 1.16 -18.99 4.25
N GLN A 344 0.01 -19.37 4.82
CA GLN A 344 -1.29 -19.16 4.18
C GLN A 344 -1.61 -17.66 4.07
N ALA A 345 -1.39 -16.89 5.14
CA ALA A 345 -1.61 -15.44 5.15
C ALA A 345 -0.65 -14.73 4.16
N THR A 346 0.61 -15.15 4.06
CA THR A 346 1.56 -14.63 3.07
C THR A 346 1.10 -14.96 1.65
N GLY A 347 0.67 -16.18 1.38
CA GLY A 347 0.15 -16.56 0.05
C GLY A 347 -1.07 -15.73 -0.36
N VAL A 348 -1.98 -15.45 0.58
CA VAL A 348 -3.12 -14.55 0.36
C VAL A 348 -2.65 -13.11 0.14
N ASN A 349 -1.69 -12.61 0.93
CA ASN A 349 -1.16 -11.27 0.80
C ASN A 349 -0.47 -11.04 -0.56
N VAL A 350 0.29 -12.03 -1.01
CA VAL A 350 0.92 -12.03 -2.34
C VAL A 350 -0.14 -12.04 -3.45
N SER A 351 -1.23 -12.78 -3.28
CA SER A 351 -2.35 -12.74 -4.23
C SER A 351 -3.02 -11.36 -4.28
N GLY A 352 -3.10 -10.68 -3.14
CA GLY A 352 -3.58 -9.29 -3.05
C GLY A 352 -2.71 -8.32 -3.85
N GLN A 353 -1.40 -8.48 -3.79
CA GLN A 353 -0.46 -7.65 -4.55
C GLN A 353 -0.67 -7.77 -6.07
N ILE A 354 -0.91 -8.98 -6.57
CA ILE A 354 -1.24 -9.17 -8.00
C ILE A 354 -2.61 -8.58 -8.32
N ALA A 355 -3.60 -8.86 -7.47
CA ALA A 355 -4.99 -8.45 -7.71
C ALA A 355 -5.15 -6.91 -7.70
N SER A 356 -4.43 -6.19 -6.83
CA SER A 356 -4.47 -4.72 -6.78
C SER A 356 -3.91 -4.08 -8.04
N VAL A 357 -2.81 -4.60 -8.55
CA VAL A 357 -2.20 -4.10 -9.79
C VAL A 357 -3.11 -4.36 -10.99
N ILE A 358 -3.75 -5.55 -11.06
CA ILE A 358 -4.75 -5.85 -12.10
C ILE A 358 -5.97 -4.93 -11.96
N ALA A 359 -6.47 -4.71 -10.73
CA ALA A 359 -7.59 -3.82 -10.49
C ALA A 359 -7.27 -2.38 -10.90
N GLY A 360 -6.04 -1.90 -10.62
CA GLY A 360 -5.54 -0.61 -11.11
C GLY A 360 -5.56 -0.50 -12.62
N GLY A 361 -5.06 -1.52 -13.33
CA GLY A 361 -5.11 -1.58 -14.79
C GLY A 361 -6.53 -1.63 -15.36
N MET A 362 -7.45 -2.34 -14.69
CA MET A 362 -8.87 -2.32 -15.07
C MET A 362 -9.49 -0.93 -14.91
N ILE A 363 -9.18 -0.23 -13.82
CA ILE A 363 -9.62 1.15 -13.60
C ILE A 363 -9.10 2.05 -14.71
N LEU A 364 -7.83 1.95 -15.09
CA LEU A 364 -7.26 2.71 -16.19
C LEU A 364 -7.97 2.41 -17.51
N ASN A 365 -8.26 1.16 -17.79
CA ASN A 365 -8.96 0.76 -19.02
C ASN A 365 -10.40 1.28 -19.12
N PHE A 366 -11.09 1.46 -17.97
CA PHE A 366 -12.50 1.92 -17.96
C PHE A 366 -12.64 3.44 -17.86
N PHE A 367 -11.67 4.12 -17.29
CA PHE A 367 -11.77 5.56 -16.95
C PHE A 367 -10.62 6.41 -17.54
N GLY A 368 -9.62 5.79 -18.17
CA GLY A 368 -8.47 6.43 -18.81
C GLY A 368 -8.67 6.81 -20.27
#